data_d0c5534061bd5e27a8b858667b2f7f51
#
_entry.id   d0c5534061bd5e27a8b858667b2f7f51
#
_cell.length_a   1.000
_cell.length_b   1.000
_cell.length_c   1.000
_cell.angle_alpha   90.00
_cell.angle_beta   90.00
_cell.angle_gamma   90.00
#
_symmetry.space_group_name_H-M   'P 1'
#
loop_
_entity.id
_entity.type
_entity.pdbx_description
1 polymer ?
#
loop_
_entity_poly.entity_id
_entity_poly.type
_entity_poly.pdbx_seq_one_letter_code
_entity_poly.pdbx_strand_id
1 'polypeptide(L)'
;MSKSEAEYRQDIIDVGKLIYQKGWVAANDGNISFRLDANRILCTCTGISKGMMKPDDLIVCDLDGNKIEGSRERTSEIAMHLTIYQMRPDVRSVAHAHPPVATGFAVAGRPLTLALLPEVIIGLGCVPLADYGLPGTPALTAGMLPYIPKYDAILMRNHGLVCYGEDVYQAFFKMETVEHFARITLVAELLGGPKVLPKEEVGKLFDSRTRYGVKSRTPMEPGRPVVAEDVEQCKERLELTRDELIALVDEALRLRGVLT
;
A
#
# COMPACT_ATOMS: atom_id res chain seq x y z
N MET A 1 -10.18 -14.77 23.74
CA MET A 1 -10.60 -15.99 22.99
C MET A 1 -10.35 -15.73 21.51
N SER A 2 -9.82 -16.68 20.76
CA SER A 2 -9.71 -16.56 19.29
C SER A 2 -11.11 -16.64 18.69
N LYS A 3 -11.38 -15.80 17.67
CA LYS A 3 -12.63 -15.89 16.87
C LYS A 3 -12.74 -17.25 16.19
N SER A 4 -13.97 -17.68 15.95
CA SER A 4 -14.29 -18.84 15.10
C SER A 4 -14.04 -18.53 13.62
N GLU A 5 -13.92 -19.53 12.78
CA GLU A 5 -13.80 -19.34 11.33
C GLU A 5 -15.01 -18.60 10.74
N ALA A 6 -16.21 -18.87 11.24
CA ALA A 6 -17.42 -18.16 10.82
C ALA A 6 -17.35 -16.65 11.10
N GLU A 7 -16.78 -16.25 12.24
CA GLU A 7 -16.56 -14.84 12.57
C GLU A 7 -15.50 -14.21 11.66
N TYR A 8 -14.42 -14.91 11.30
CA TYR A 8 -13.44 -14.40 10.34
C TYR A 8 -14.02 -14.27 8.92
N ARG A 9 -14.90 -15.18 8.51
CA ARG A 9 -15.66 -15.07 7.25
C ARG A 9 -16.51 -13.79 7.26
N GLN A 10 -17.19 -13.52 8.37
CA GLN A 10 -17.99 -12.30 8.52
C GLN A 10 -17.14 -11.04 8.50
N ASP A 11 -15.97 -11.01 9.19
CA ASP A 11 -15.04 -9.88 9.15
C ASP A 11 -14.60 -9.54 7.71
N ILE A 12 -14.26 -10.56 6.89
CA ILE A 12 -13.89 -10.34 5.48
C ILE A 12 -15.05 -9.76 4.68
N ILE A 13 -16.28 -10.25 4.91
CA ILE A 13 -17.48 -9.75 4.22
C ILE A 13 -17.74 -8.30 4.60
N ASP A 14 -17.67 -7.97 5.87
CA ASP A 14 -17.96 -6.63 6.37
C ASP A 14 -16.92 -5.63 5.88
N VAL A 15 -15.63 -5.98 5.90
CA VAL A 15 -14.57 -5.15 5.32
C VAL A 15 -14.72 -5.05 3.80
N GLY A 16 -15.09 -6.12 3.10
CA GLY A 16 -15.40 -6.09 1.67
C GLY A 16 -16.51 -5.09 1.34
N LYS A 17 -17.60 -5.08 2.12
CA LYS A 17 -18.68 -4.09 1.98
C LYS A 17 -18.20 -2.66 2.23
N LEU A 18 -17.36 -2.45 3.26
CA LEU A 18 -16.80 -1.12 3.55
C LEU A 18 -15.94 -0.62 2.40
N ILE A 19 -15.05 -1.44 1.84
CA ILE A 19 -14.20 -1.12 0.69
C ILE A 19 -15.08 -0.77 -0.53
N TYR A 20 -16.13 -1.55 -0.79
CA TYR A 20 -17.07 -1.30 -1.88
C TYR A 20 -17.85 0.02 -1.68
N GLN A 21 -18.39 0.27 -0.49
CA GLN A 21 -19.13 1.49 -0.16
C GLN A 21 -18.29 2.75 -0.27
N LYS A 22 -16.98 2.66 0.00
CA LYS A 22 -16.03 3.76 -0.17
C LYS A 22 -15.64 4.00 -1.63
N GLY A 23 -16.09 3.15 -2.57
CA GLY A 23 -15.72 3.24 -3.97
C GLY A 23 -14.26 2.92 -4.25
N TRP A 24 -13.66 2.02 -3.45
CA TRP A 24 -12.27 1.61 -3.61
C TRP A 24 -12.08 0.36 -4.47
N VAL A 25 -13.16 -0.23 -4.90
CA VAL A 25 -13.20 -1.33 -5.85
C VAL A 25 -14.33 -1.12 -6.84
N ALA A 26 -14.11 -1.53 -8.08
CA ALA A 26 -15.11 -1.57 -9.13
C ALA A 26 -15.41 -3.03 -9.50
N ALA A 27 -16.64 -3.32 -9.89
CA ALA A 27 -17.07 -4.65 -10.30
C ALA A 27 -16.60 -5.75 -9.31
N ASN A 28 -15.64 -6.56 -9.69
CA ASN A 28 -15.08 -7.68 -8.90
C ASN A 28 -13.62 -7.45 -8.46
N ASP A 29 -13.10 -6.24 -8.58
CA ASP A 29 -11.74 -5.87 -8.19
C ASP A 29 -11.51 -6.05 -6.68
N GLY A 30 -10.22 -6.08 -6.32
CA GLY A 30 -9.75 -6.20 -4.96
C GLY A 30 -9.91 -7.61 -4.38
N ASN A 31 -9.21 -7.87 -3.32
CA ASN A 31 -9.22 -9.16 -2.63
C ASN A 31 -8.76 -9.02 -1.18
N ILE A 32 -9.26 -9.91 -0.33
CA ILE A 32 -8.96 -9.92 1.10
C ILE A 32 -8.67 -11.37 1.49
N SER A 33 -7.70 -11.55 2.39
CA SER A 33 -7.45 -12.85 2.98
C SER A 33 -7.12 -12.76 4.47
N PHE A 34 -7.26 -13.89 5.15
CA PHE A 34 -6.94 -14.05 6.55
C PHE A 34 -6.28 -15.40 6.81
N ARG A 35 -5.17 -15.41 7.55
CA ARG A 35 -4.48 -16.63 7.97
C ARG A 35 -5.21 -17.24 9.16
N LEU A 36 -5.93 -18.32 8.95
CA LEU A 36 -6.65 -19.07 9.99
C LEU A 36 -5.67 -19.74 10.95
N ASP A 37 -4.68 -20.44 10.39
CA ASP A 37 -3.61 -21.13 11.12
C ASP A 37 -2.32 -21.26 10.28
N ALA A 38 -1.45 -22.17 10.66
CA ALA A 38 -0.14 -22.35 10.00
C ALA A 38 -0.26 -22.72 8.51
N ASN A 39 -1.33 -23.41 8.10
CA ASN A 39 -1.47 -24.00 6.77
C ASN A 39 -2.73 -23.57 6.02
N ARG A 40 -3.65 -22.83 6.65
CA ARG A 40 -4.94 -22.48 6.04
C ARG A 40 -5.11 -20.96 5.94
N ILE A 41 -5.39 -20.53 4.72
CA ILE A 41 -5.67 -19.13 4.36
C ILE A 41 -7.11 -19.04 3.85
N LEU A 42 -7.95 -18.33 4.58
CA LEU A 42 -9.29 -17.94 4.13
C LEU A 42 -9.15 -16.74 3.19
N CYS A 43 -9.74 -16.77 2.01
CA CYS A 43 -9.63 -15.69 1.04
C CYS A 43 -10.89 -15.51 0.19
N THR A 44 -11.02 -14.33 -0.39
CA THR A 44 -12.06 -14.01 -1.35
C THR A 44 -11.87 -14.82 -2.63
N CYS A 45 -12.98 -15.17 -3.27
CA CYS A 45 -12.99 -15.83 -4.58
C CYS A 45 -12.84 -14.79 -5.71
N THR A 46 -12.49 -15.27 -6.91
CA THR A 46 -12.53 -14.47 -8.13
C THR A 46 -13.96 -14.24 -8.60
N GLY A 47 -14.19 -13.18 -9.37
CA GLY A 47 -15.44 -12.95 -10.12
C GLY A 47 -16.64 -12.49 -9.28
N ILE A 48 -16.41 -12.03 -8.02
CA ILE A 48 -17.51 -11.53 -7.17
C ILE A 48 -17.21 -10.12 -6.67
N SER A 49 -18.25 -9.27 -6.68
CA SER A 49 -18.16 -7.93 -6.08
C SER A 49 -17.99 -8.02 -4.57
N LYS A 50 -17.07 -7.22 -4.02
CA LYS A 50 -16.79 -7.18 -2.58
C LYS A 50 -18.00 -6.71 -1.77
N GLY A 51 -18.89 -5.93 -2.38
CA GLY A 51 -20.16 -5.52 -1.76
C GLY A 51 -21.26 -6.58 -1.71
N MET A 52 -21.10 -7.71 -2.43
CA MET A 52 -22.12 -8.75 -2.60
C MET A 52 -21.71 -10.13 -2.06
N MET A 53 -20.55 -10.24 -1.44
CA MET A 53 -20.02 -11.52 -0.93
C MET A 53 -20.92 -12.11 0.16
N LYS A 54 -21.00 -13.44 0.16
CA LYS A 54 -21.62 -14.27 1.20
C LYS A 54 -20.58 -15.18 1.82
N PRO A 55 -20.82 -15.78 3.01
CA PRO A 55 -19.86 -16.67 3.67
C PRO A 55 -19.40 -17.83 2.79
N ASP A 56 -20.30 -18.40 1.97
CA ASP A 56 -20.01 -19.53 1.08
C ASP A 56 -19.22 -19.13 -0.18
N ASP A 57 -19.07 -17.85 -0.45
CA ASP A 57 -18.22 -17.37 -1.55
C ASP A 57 -16.73 -17.34 -1.17
N LEU A 58 -16.42 -17.37 0.15
CA LEU A 58 -15.05 -17.42 0.62
C LEU A 58 -14.51 -18.85 0.56
N ILE A 59 -13.26 -18.97 0.17
CA ILE A 59 -12.57 -20.26 0.04
C ILE A 59 -11.40 -20.36 1.02
N VAL A 60 -10.96 -21.58 1.29
CA VAL A 60 -9.74 -21.85 2.03
C VAL A 60 -8.70 -22.45 1.08
N CYS A 61 -7.50 -21.92 1.07
CA CYS A 61 -6.35 -22.50 0.37
C CYS A 61 -5.19 -22.77 1.36
N ASP A 62 -4.23 -23.59 0.91
CA ASP A 62 -2.97 -23.78 1.63
C ASP A 62 -1.96 -22.66 1.31
N LEU A 63 -0.77 -22.73 1.90
CA LEU A 63 0.31 -21.76 1.66
C LEU A 63 0.98 -21.88 0.28
N ASP A 64 0.69 -22.94 -0.48
CA ASP A 64 1.09 -23.11 -1.87
C ASP A 64 0.02 -22.59 -2.85
N GLY A 65 -1.12 -22.16 -2.31
CA GLY A 65 -2.25 -21.63 -3.08
C GLY A 65 -3.18 -22.71 -3.63
N ASN A 66 -3.07 -23.97 -3.21
CA ASN A 66 -4.01 -25.00 -3.57
C ASN A 66 -5.31 -24.83 -2.78
N LYS A 67 -6.44 -24.94 -3.47
CA LYS A 67 -7.75 -24.86 -2.82
C LYS A 67 -7.99 -26.09 -1.95
N ILE A 68 -8.31 -25.87 -0.66
CA ILE A 68 -8.66 -26.90 0.32
C ILE A 68 -10.18 -27.00 0.46
N GLU A 69 -10.87 -25.84 0.56
CA GLU A 69 -12.31 -25.77 0.80
C GLU A 69 -12.97 -24.68 -0.05
N GLY A 70 -14.26 -24.84 -0.34
CA GLY A 70 -15.08 -23.90 -1.07
C GLY A 70 -15.40 -24.35 -2.50
N SER A 71 -16.50 -23.82 -3.04
CA SER A 71 -17.03 -24.20 -4.35
C SER A 71 -16.51 -23.35 -5.51
N ARG A 72 -15.91 -22.17 -5.21
CA ARG A 72 -15.42 -21.20 -6.19
C ARG A 72 -13.92 -21.32 -6.40
N GLU A 73 -13.40 -20.57 -7.38
CA GLU A 73 -11.97 -20.40 -7.57
C GLU A 73 -11.43 -19.24 -6.70
N ARG A 74 -10.23 -19.42 -6.16
CA ARG A 74 -9.53 -18.41 -5.37
C ARG A 74 -9.21 -17.17 -6.20
N THR A 75 -8.98 -16.04 -5.53
CA THR A 75 -8.49 -14.82 -6.21
C THR A 75 -7.25 -15.10 -7.06
N SER A 76 -7.18 -14.50 -8.24
CA SER A 76 -6.03 -14.62 -9.16
C SER A 76 -4.73 -14.06 -8.56
N GLU A 77 -4.84 -13.18 -7.56
CA GLU A 77 -3.70 -12.53 -6.89
C GLU A 77 -3.28 -13.19 -5.58
N ILE A 78 -3.72 -14.41 -5.33
CA ILE A 78 -3.40 -15.13 -4.09
C ILE A 78 -1.89 -15.22 -3.84
N ALA A 79 -1.07 -15.33 -4.88
CA ALA A 79 0.38 -15.38 -4.76
C ALA A 79 0.97 -14.16 -4.03
N MET A 80 0.41 -12.96 -4.25
CA MET A 80 0.78 -11.75 -3.51
C MET A 80 0.53 -11.91 -2.01
N HIS A 81 -0.66 -12.40 -1.63
CA HIS A 81 -1.01 -12.63 -0.23
C HIS A 81 -0.10 -13.66 0.42
N LEU A 82 0.14 -14.79 -0.26
CA LEU A 82 0.97 -15.87 0.26
C LEU A 82 2.42 -15.42 0.44
N THR A 83 2.97 -14.63 -0.50
CA THR A 83 4.31 -14.04 -0.37
C THR A 83 4.40 -13.15 0.88
N ILE A 84 3.38 -12.31 1.13
CA ILE A 84 3.34 -11.48 2.33
C ILE A 84 3.33 -12.36 3.58
N TYR A 85 2.48 -13.39 3.62
CA TYR A 85 2.41 -14.30 4.76
C TYR A 85 3.71 -15.08 5.01
N GLN A 86 4.42 -15.49 3.97
CA GLN A 86 5.71 -16.19 4.08
C GLN A 86 6.80 -15.28 4.65
N MET A 87 6.84 -14.00 4.22
CA MET A 87 7.84 -13.04 4.65
C MET A 87 7.52 -12.37 5.99
N ARG A 88 6.24 -12.36 6.40
CA ARG A 88 5.72 -11.67 7.59
C ARG A 88 4.87 -12.62 8.45
N PRO A 89 5.52 -13.42 9.32
CA PRO A 89 4.82 -14.32 10.24
C PRO A 89 3.86 -13.61 11.23
N ASP A 90 4.11 -12.33 11.49
CA ASP A 90 3.28 -11.46 12.33
C ASP A 90 1.98 -11.01 11.64
N VAL A 91 1.91 -11.09 10.31
CA VAL A 91 0.74 -10.71 9.53
C VAL A 91 -0.26 -11.87 9.46
N ARG A 92 -1.51 -11.56 9.77
CA ARG A 92 -2.63 -12.50 9.66
C ARG A 92 -3.68 -12.10 8.64
N SER A 93 -3.68 -10.85 8.16
CA SER A 93 -4.62 -10.39 7.13
C SER A 93 -3.93 -9.52 6.08
N VAL A 94 -4.35 -9.70 4.85
CA VAL A 94 -3.94 -8.89 3.69
C VAL A 94 -5.21 -8.40 2.98
N ALA A 95 -5.24 -7.10 2.68
CA ALA A 95 -6.30 -6.46 1.91
C ALA A 95 -5.68 -5.71 0.73
N HIS A 96 -6.21 -5.94 -0.47
CA HIS A 96 -5.86 -5.24 -1.69
C HIS A 96 -7.09 -4.60 -2.31
N ALA A 97 -6.96 -3.35 -2.73
CA ALA A 97 -7.98 -2.58 -3.41
C ALA A 97 -7.34 -1.45 -4.25
N HIS A 98 -8.19 -0.69 -4.96
CA HIS A 98 -7.79 0.43 -5.80
C HIS A 98 -8.37 1.76 -5.29
N PRO A 99 -8.04 2.22 -4.05
CA PRO A 99 -8.52 3.51 -3.56
C PRO A 99 -8.10 4.63 -4.53
N PRO A 100 -9.03 5.48 -5.01
CA PRO A 100 -8.80 6.29 -6.21
C PRO A 100 -7.61 7.24 -6.13
N VAL A 101 -7.41 7.91 -5.00
CA VAL A 101 -6.31 8.90 -4.90
C VAL A 101 -4.97 8.21 -4.66
N ALA A 102 -4.92 7.22 -3.78
CA ALA A 102 -3.71 6.42 -3.56
C ALA A 102 -3.28 5.70 -4.85
N THR A 103 -4.25 5.11 -5.59
CA THR A 103 -4.00 4.49 -6.89
C THR A 103 -3.56 5.52 -7.92
N GLY A 104 -4.09 6.75 -7.87
CA GLY A 104 -3.64 7.86 -8.72
C GLY A 104 -2.15 8.18 -8.51
N PHE A 105 -1.67 8.21 -7.27
CA PHE A 105 -0.25 8.34 -6.97
C PHE A 105 0.57 7.16 -7.54
N ALA A 106 0.07 5.94 -7.41
CA ALA A 106 0.72 4.75 -7.97
C ALA A 106 0.82 4.81 -9.51
N VAL A 107 -0.24 5.27 -10.19
CA VAL A 107 -0.26 5.47 -11.66
C VAL A 107 0.68 6.60 -12.08
N ALA A 108 0.76 7.67 -11.30
CA ALA A 108 1.70 8.78 -11.53
C ALA A 108 3.17 8.41 -11.22
N GLY A 109 3.43 7.19 -10.73
CA GLY A 109 4.78 6.76 -10.36
C GLY A 109 5.31 7.42 -9.10
N ARG A 110 4.44 7.89 -8.21
CA ARG A 110 4.79 8.69 -7.03
C ARG A 110 4.51 7.93 -5.72
N PRO A 111 5.52 7.65 -4.90
CA PRO A 111 5.31 7.10 -3.56
C PRO A 111 4.71 8.17 -2.62
N LEU A 112 4.15 7.72 -1.50
CA LEU A 112 3.66 8.57 -0.42
C LEU A 112 4.65 8.52 0.76
N THR A 113 5.80 9.15 0.57
CA THR A 113 6.93 9.10 1.50
C THR A 113 7.19 10.39 2.27
N LEU A 114 6.54 11.49 1.91
CA LEU A 114 6.74 12.78 2.60
C LEU A 114 6.22 12.72 4.04
N ALA A 115 6.98 13.27 4.97
CA ALA A 115 6.61 13.37 6.39
C ALA A 115 5.64 14.54 6.60
N LEU A 116 4.33 14.31 6.40
CA LEU A 116 3.32 15.38 6.45
C LEU A 116 2.39 15.29 7.66
N LEU A 117 1.95 14.10 8.04
CA LEU A 117 0.92 13.89 9.05
C LEU A 117 1.44 13.02 10.21
N PRO A 118 1.29 13.47 11.46
CA PRO A 118 1.74 12.72 12.63
C PRO A 118 1.19 11.29 12.70
N GLU A 119 -0.12 11.10 12.46
CA GLU A 119 -0.78 9.79 12.52
C GLU A 119 -0.25 8.82 11.45
N VAL A 120 0.15 9.31 10.28
CA VAL A 120 0.74 8.49 9.22
C VAL A 120 2.15 8.07 9.61
N ILE A 121 2.96 9.01 10.14
CA ILE A 121 4.34 8.74 10.59
C ILE A 121 4.33 7.74 11.74
N ILE A 122 3.43 7.91 12.71
CA ILE A 122 3.27 6.98 13.84
C ILE A 122 2.80 5.62 13.35
N GLY A 123 1.71 5.56 12.59
CA GLY A 123 1.03 4.32 12.21
C GLY A 123 1.75 3.51 11.13
N LEU A 124 2.18 4.19 10.07
CA LEU A 124 2.74 3.57 8.85
C LEU A 124 4.21 3.92 8.60
N GLY A 125 4.64 5.11 9.02
CA GLY A 125 5.91 5.71 8.63
C GLY A 125 5.81 6.37 7.26
N CYS A 126 5.83 5.59 6.21
CA CYS A 126 5.56 6.04 4.83
C CYS A 126 5.07 4.86 3.98
N VAL A 127 4.65 5.14 2.75
CA VAL A 127 4.12 4.13 1.82
C VAL A 127 4.98 4.12 0.55
N PRO A 128 5.81 3.09 0.34
CA PRO A 128 6.65 2.97 -0.84
C PRO A 128 5.83 2.60 -2.07
N LEU A 129 6.44 2.77 -3.23
CA LEU A 129 5.90 2.35 -4.52
C LEU A 129 6.74 1.20 -5.08
N ALA A 130 6.12 0.03 -5.23
CA ALA A 130 6.72 -1.11 -5.90
C ALA A 130 6.65 -0.93 -7.43
N ASP A 131 7.64 -1.46 -8.13
CA ASP A 131 7.65 -1.44 -9.59
C ASP A 131 6.50 -2.24 -10.18
N TYR A 132 6.15 -1.92 -11.43
CA TYR A 132 5.07 -2.59 -12.13
C TYR A 132 5.40 -4.08 -12.34
N GLY A 133 4.42 -4.91 -12.05
CA GLY A 133 4.41 -6.33 -12.38
C GLY A 133 3.02 -6.74 -12.86
N LEU A 134 2.95 -7.64 -13.82
CA LEU A 134 1.66 -8.11 -14.36
C LEU A 134 0.86 -8.80 -13.23
N PRO A 135 -0.36 -8.34 -12.92
CA PRO A 135 -1.21 -8.96 -11.92
C PRO A 135 -1.40 -10.47 -12.14
N GLY A 136 -1.44 -11.23 -11.04
CA GLY A 136 -1.57 -12.70 -11.09
C GLY A 136 -0.30 -13.44 -11.52
N THR A 137 0.82 -12.77 -11.70
CA THR A 137 2.11 -13.40 -12.06
C THR A 137 3.18 -13.17 -10.99
N PRO A 138 4.28 -13.95 -10.99
CA PRO A 138 5.42 -13.73 -10.10
C PRO A 138 6.07 -12.34 -10.24
N ALA A 139 5.92 -11.66 -11.38
CA ALA A 139 6.45 -10.32 -11.59
C ALA A 139 5.85 -9.28 -10.62
N LEU A 140 4.55 -9.41 -10.30
CA LEU A 140 3.89 -8.53 -9.32
C LEU A 140 4.56 -8.64 -7.94
N THR A 141 4.76 -9.85 -7.47
CA THR A 141 5.37 -10.10 -6.15
C THR A 141 6.84 -9.72 -6.12
N ALA A 142 7.58 -9.94 -7.20
CA ALA A 142 9.01 -9.60 -7.28
C ALA A 142 9.27 -8.12 -7.00
N GLY A 143 8.46 -7.21 -7.54
CA GLY A 143 8.57 -5.77 -7.28
C GLY A 143 8.33 -5.38 -5.82
N MET A 144 7.59 -6.20 -5.06
CA MET A 144 7.22 -5.93 -3.68
C MET A 144 8.22 -6.48 -2.65
N LEU A 145 9.02 -7.51 -3.01
CA LEU A 145 9.92 -8.21 -2.08
C LEU A 145 10.81 -7.28 -1.24
N PRO A 146 11.39 -6.19 -1.77
CA PRO A 146 12.24 -5.30 -0.97
C PRO A 146 11.48 -4.53 0.13
N TYR A 147 10.16 -4.39 -0.03
CA TYR A 147 9.31 -3.55 0.83
C TYR A 147 8.55 -4.36 1.89
N ILE A 148 8.11 -5.59 1.58
CA ILE A 148 7.29 -6.42 2.47
C ILE A 148 7.87 -6.54 3.90
N PRO A 149 9.18 -6.76 4.12
CA PRO A 149 9.71 -6.90 5.48
C PRO A 149 9.65 -5.62 6.32
N LYS A 150 9.55 -4.45 5.66
CA LYS A 150 9.77 -3.15 6.28
C LYS A 150 8.50 -2.31 6.44
N TYR A 151 7.49 -2.53 5.59
CA TYR A 151 6.28 -1.70 5.51
C TYR A 151 5.03 -2.55 5.69
N ASP A 152 3.94 -1.91 6.10
CA ASP A 152 2.63 -2.55 6.26
C ASP A 152 1.63 -2.10 5.18
N ALA A 153 2.04 -1.19 4.31
CA ALA A 153 1.29 -0.72 3.15
C ALA A 153 2.26 -0.48 1.99
N ILE A 154 1.90 -0.89 0.78
CA ILE A 154 2.71 -0.76 -0.43
C ILE A 154 1.81 -0.34 -1.58
N LEU A 155 2.15 0.77 -2.25
CA LEU A 155 1.60 1.12 -3.55
C LEU A 155 2.22 0.24 -4.63
N MET A 156 1.42 -0.22 -5.57
CA MET A 156 1.86 -1.01 -6.71
C MET A 156 1.66 -0.18 -7.99
N ARG A 157 2.75 0.08 -8.71
CA ARG A 157 2.74 0.95 -9.91
C ARG A 157 1.69 0.50 -10.91
N ASN A 158 0.87 1.45 -11.39
CA ASN A 158 -0.21 1.22 -12.35
C ASN A 158 -1.22 0.12 -11.95
N HIS A 159 -1.40 -0.12 -10.64
CA HIS A 159 -2.27 -1.17 -10.15
C HIS A 159 -3.14 -0.70 -8.99
N GLY A 160 -2.60 -0.57 -7.80
CA GLY A 160 -3.38 -0.23 -6.62
C GLY A 160 -2.57 -0.21 -5.33
N LEU A 161 -3.24 -0.54 -4.24
CA LEU A 161 -2.69 -0.53 -2.88
C LEU A 161 -2.91 -1.88 -2.21
N VAL A 162 -1.87 -2.41 -1.55
CA VAL A 162 -1.99 -3.53 -0.64
C VAL A 162 -1.61 -3.09 0.78
N CYS A 163 -2.42 -3.51 1.77
CA CYS A 163 -2.18 -3.29 3.18
C CYS A 163 -2.34 -4.59 3.95
N TYR A 164 -1.61 -4.72 5.06
CA TYR A 164 -1.67 -5.95 5.86
C TYR A 164 -1.45 -5.68 7.34
N GLY A 165 -1.92 -6.60 8.17
CA GLY A 165 -1.91 -6.45 9.63
C GLY A 165 -2.24 -7.72 10.39
N GLU A 166 -2.41 -7.59 11.71
CA GLU A 166 -2.71 -8.68 12.63
C GLU A 166 -4.16 -9.22 12.46
N ASP A 167 -5.07 -8.43 11.88
CA ASP A 167 -6.45 -8.81 11.59
C ASP A 167 -7.01 -8.05 10.37
N VAL A 168 -8.23 -8.41 9.95
CA VAL A 168 -8.89 -7.88 8.75
C VAL A 168 -9.16 -6.37 8.86
N TYR A 169 -9.56 -5.91 10.04
CA TYR A 169 -9.83 -4.49 10.28
C TYR A 169 -8.54 -3.67 10.32
N GLN A 170 -7.46 -4.20 10.90
CA GLN A 170 -6.15 -3.54 10.89
C GLN A 170 -5.63 -3.32 9.46
N ALA A 171 -5.76 -4.32 8.59
CA ALA A 171 -5.41 -4.16 7.17
C ALA A 171 -6.27 -3.09 6.49
N PHE A 172 -7.58 -3.09 6.77
CA PHE A 172 -8.53 -2.09 6.25
C PHE A 172 -8.23 -0.67 6.77
N PHE A 173 -8.01 -0.49 8.07
CA PHE A 173 -7.70 0.84 8.65
C PHE A 173 -6.40 1.44 8.10
N LYS A 174 -5.39 0.61 7.85
CA LYS A 174 -4.17 1.07 7.16
C LYS A 174 -4.48 1.53 5.74
N MET A 175 -5.33 0.82 5.00
CA MET A 175 -5.77 1.24 3.66
C MET A 175 -6.55 2.56 3.72
N GLU A 176 -7.42 2.74 4.71
CA GLU A 176 -8.16 3.97 4.95
C GLU A 176 -7.21 5.14 5.24
N THR A 177 -6.23 4.91 6.10
CA THR A 177 -5.19 5.90 6.41
C THR A 177 -4.39 6.30 5.16
N VAL A 178 -3.99 5.34 4.32
CA VAL A 178 -3.25 5.63 3.08
C VAL A 178 -4.07 6.45 2.10
N GLU A 179 -5.32 6.08 1.87
CA GLU A 179 -6.20 6.83 0.95
C GLU A 179 -6.47 8.26 1.48
N HIS A 180 -6.70 8.40 2.80
CA HIS A 180 -6.88 9.70 3.42
C HIS A 180 -5.62 10.56 3.30
N PHE A 181 -4.45 9.99 3.57
CA PHE A 181 -3.16 10.65 3.39
C PHE A 181 -2.93 11.09 1.94
N ALA A 182 -3.21 10.21 0.97
CA ALA A 182 -3.09 10.54 -0.44
C ALA A 182 -3.97 11.72 -0.85
N ARG A 183 -5.23 11.77 -0.36
CA ARG A 183 -6.15 12.88 -0.60
C ARG A 183 -5.61 14.19 -0.03
N ILE A 184 -5.15 14.20 1.21
CA ILE A 184 -4.59 15.38 1.86
C ILE A 184 -3.34 15.84 1.11
N THR A 185 -2.44 14.92 0.72
CA THR A 185 -1.26 15.23 -0.06
C THR A 185 -1.62 15.89 -1.39
N LEU A 186 -2.58 15.34 -2.13
CA LEU A 186 -3.06 15.91 -3.38
C LEU A 186 -3.62 17.34 -3.19
N VAL A 187 -4.43 17.56 -2.15
CA VAL A 187 -4.96 18.90 -1.85
C VAL A 187 -3.83 19.87 -1.50
N ALA A 188 -2.85 19.43 -0.70
CA ALA A 188 -1.70 20.28 -0.36
C ALA A 188 -0.87 20.65 -1.59
N GLU A 189 -0.70 19.74 -2.54
CA GLU A 189 -0.04 20.02 -3.82
C GLU A 189 -0.78 21.07 -4.66
N LEU A 190 -2.10 20.98 -4.73
CA LEU A 190 -2.93 21.97 -5.42
C LEU A 190 -2.91 23.35 -4.76
N LEU A 191 -2.63 23.43 -3.47
CA LEU A 191 -2.52 24.67 -2.70
C LEU A 191 -1.11 25.28 -2.70
N GLY A 192 -0.20 24.78 -3.53
CA GLY A 192 1.17 25.33 -3.68
C GLY A 192 2.27 24.47 -3.07
N GLY A 193 1.94 23.24 -2.70
CA GLY A 193 2.88 22.23 -2.21
C GLY A 193 2.83 22.01 -0.69
N PRO A 194 3.09 20.78 -0.25
CA PRO A 194 3.09 20.44 1.17
C PRO A 194 4.31 21.02 1.90
N LYS A 195 4.14 21.39 3.17
CA LYS A 195 5.22 21.71 4.09
C LYS A 195 5.58 20.45 4.86
N VAL A 196 6.76 19.90 4.58
CA VAL A 196 7.26 18.66 5.16
C VAL A 196 7.76 18.91 6.57
N LEU A 197 7.51 17.98 7.49
CA LEU A 197 7.98 18.07 8.87
C LEU A 197 9.51 17.91 8.95
N PRO A 198 10.19 18.65 9.86
CA PRO A 198 11.63 18.53 10.07
C PRO A 198 12.00 17.19 10.74
N LYS A 199 13.22 16.74 10.56
CA LYS A 199 13.76 15.47 11.07
C LYS A 199 13.57 15.31 12.59
N GLU A 200 13.76 16.39 13.35
CA GLU A 200 13.58 16.37 14.80
C GLU A 200 12.16 16.01 15.20
N GLU A 201 11.14 16.60 14.56
CA GLU A 201 9.73 16.32 14.85
C GLU A 201 9.37 14.90 14.45
N VAL A 202 9.86 14.43 13.30
CA VAL A 202 9.66 13.03 12.85
C VAL A 202 10.28 12.06 13.86
N GLY A 203 11.48 12.36 14.40
CA GLY A 203 12.11 11.56 15.46
C GLY A 203 11.20 11.42 16.70
N LYS A 204 10.66 12.54 17.19
CA LYS A 204 9.74 12.55 18.36
C LYS A 204 8.47 11.69 18.09
N LEU A 205 7.95 11.72 16.86
CA LEU A 205 6.79 10.91 16.45
C LEU A 205 7.12 9.42 16.43
N PHE A 206 8.30 9.03 15.93
CA PHE A 206 8.75 7.64 15.97
C PHE A 206 8.93 7.13 17.40
N ASP A 207 9.51 7.93 18.29
CA ASP A 207 9.68 7.59 19.71
C ASP A 207 8.32 7.41 20.43
N SER A 208 7.30 8.12 19.97
CA SER A 208 5.96 8.02 20.54
C SER A 208 5.19 6.75 20.16
N ARG A 209 5.63 6.00 19.15
CA ARG A 209 4.96 4.77 18.63
C ARG A 209 4.61 3.78 19.73
N THR A 210 5.53 3.52 20.63
CA THR A 210 5.31 2.59 21.76
C THR A 210 4.16 3.04 22.65
N ARG A 211 4.01 4.35 22.89
CA ARG A 211 2.90 4.93 23.66
C ARG A 211 1.54 4.65 23.01
N TYR A 212 1.49 4.63 21.68
CA TYR A 212 0.28 4.35 20.92
C TYR A 212 0.10 2.86 20.60
N GLY A 213 0.95 1.98 21.13
CA GLY A 213 0.88 0.54 20.89
C GLY A 213 1.18 0.13 19.45
N VAL A 214 1.82 1.02 18.67
CA VAL A 214 2.12 0.75 17.27
C VAL A 214 3.37 -0.11 17.15
N LYS A 215 3.22 -1.25 16.47
CA LYS A 215 4.30 -2.20 16.19
C LYS A 215 4.85 -2.07 14.76
N SER A 216 4.62 -0.92 14.10
CA SER A 216 5.10 -0.70 12.73
C SER A 216 6.61 -0.90 12.62
N ARG A 217 7.02 -1.56 11.54
CA ARG A 217 8.42 -1.89 11.25
C ARG A 217 9.11 -0.89 10.33
N THR A 218 8.38 0.12 9.82
CA THR A 218 8.98 1.13 8.95
C THR A 218 10.19 1.75 9.62
N PRO A 219 11.39 1.62 9.03
CA PRO A 219 12.62 2.08 9.63
C PRO A 219 12.74 3.60 9.58
N MET A 220 13.59 4.16 10.47
CA MET A 220 14.03 5.55 10.37
C MET A 220 15.00 5.73 9.19
N GLU A 221 15.86 4.71 8.90
CA GLU A 221 16.84 4.71 7.80
C GLU A 221 17.32 3.29 7.46
N PRO A 222 17.58 2.95 6.18
CA PRO A 222 17.04 3.60 4.97
C PRO A 222 15.55 3.29 4.78
N GLY A 223 14.84 4.11 3.98
CA GLY A 223 13.41 3.93 3.73
C GLY A 223 12.53 4.65 4.75
N ARG A 224 13.11 5.60 5.50
CA ARG A 224 12.39 6.52 6.37
C ARG A 224 11.49 7.49 5.57
N PRO A 225 10.53 8.15 6.22
CA PRO A 225 9.85 9.28 5.61
C PRO A 225 10.83 10.37 5.16
N VAL A 226 10.54 10.99 4.01
CA VAL A 226 11.28 12.16 3.51
C VAL A 226 10.95 13.35 4.41
N VAL A 227 11.96 13.96 5.01
CA VAL A 227 11.85 15.11 5.93
C VAL A 227 12.17 16.44 5.22
N ALA A 228 11.93 17.57 5.89
CA ALA A 228 12.10 18.88 5.30
C ALA A 228 13.55 19.12 4.82
N GLU A 229 14.52 18.69 5.59
CA GLU A 229 15.94 18.82 5.26
C GLU A 229 16.32 18.07 3.98
N ASP A 230 15.70 16.91 3.71
CA ASP A 230 15.93 16.16 2.46
C ASP A 230 15.41 16.93 1.25
N VAL A 231 14.26 17.60 1.39
CA VAL A 231 13.66 18.42 0.33
C VAL A 231 14.52 19.65 0.03
N GLU A 232 15.05 20.29 1.06
CA GLU A 232 15.94 21.44 0.91
C GLU A 232 17.25 21.06 0.23
N GLN A 233 17.89 19.96 0.66
CA GLN A 233 19.10 19.46 -0.01
C GLN A 233 18.89 19.12 -1.48
N CYS A 234 17.70 18.61 -1.85
CA CYS A 234 17.36 18.38 -3.25
C CYS A 234 17.23 19.68 -4.03
N LYS A 235 16.69 20.76 -3.42
CA LYS A 235 16.58 22.08 -4.07
C LYS A 235 17.96 22.71 -4.28
N GLU A 236 18.83 22.67 -3.30
CA GLU A 236 20.21 23.19 -3.40
C GLU A 236 21.02 22.51 -4.51
N ARG A 237 20.78 21.21 -4.77
CA ARG A 237 21.41 20.48 -5.87
C ARG A 237 20.86 20.83 -7.26
N LEU A 238 19.74 21.53 -7.34
CA LEU A 238 19.08 21.97 -8.57
C LEU A 238 19.25 23.45 -8.86
N GLU A 239 20.14 24.17 -8.14
CA GLU A 239 20.55 25.53 -8.51
C GLU A 239 21.42 25.45 -9.78
N LEU A 240 20.74 25.42 -10.91
CA LEU A 240 21.36 25.61 -12.22
C LEU A 240 21.46 27.10 -12.49
N THR A 241 22.58 27.52 -12.99
CA THR A 241 22.72 28.85 -13.59
C THR A 241 21.76 28.94 -14.78
N ARG A 242 21.39 30.15 -15.17
CA ARG A 242 20.52 30.37 -16.33
C ARG A 242 21.08 29.68 -17.59
N ASP A 243 22.40 29.70 -17.78
CA ASP A 243 23.06 29.15 -18.95
C ASP A 243 23.05 27.61 -18.94
N GLU A 244 23.22 26.97 -17.78
CA GLU A 244 23.07 25.52 -17.60
C GLU A 244 21.64 25.07 -17.83
N LEU A 245 20.63 25.83 -17.38
CA LEU A 245 19.24 25.53 -17.63
C LEU A 245 18.91 25.64 -19.14
N ILE A 246 19.40 26.66 -19.82
CA ILE A 246 19.22 26.84 -21.27
C ILE A 246 19.87 25.65 -22.01
N ALA A 247 21.10 25.27 -21.66
CA ALA A 247 21.79 24.16 -22.27
C ALA A 247 21.02 22.83 -22.11
N LEU A 248 20.49 22.56 -20.91
CA LEU A 248 19.68 21.39 -20.64
C LEU A 248 18.36 21.36 -21.44
N VAL A 249 17.69 22.51 -21.55
CA VAL A 249 16.46 22.65 -22.33
C VAL A 249 16.75 22.45 -23.84
N ASP A 250 17.82 23.04 -24.34
CA ASP A 250 18.22 22.88 -25.76
C ASP A 250 18.58 21.42 -26.08
N GLU A 251 19.30 20.74 -25.21
CA GLU A 251 19.62 19.32 -25.37
C GLU A 251 18.35 18.44 -25.32
N ALA A 252 17.44 18.69 -24.39
CA ALA A 252 16.18 17.99 -24.30
C ALA A 252 15.29 18.19 -25.56
N LEU A 253 15.30 19.39 -26.13
CA LEU A 253 14.57 19.71 -27.35
C LEU A 253 15.19 19.05 -28.59
N ARG A 254 16.52 18.97 -28.66
CA ARG A 254 17.24 18.22 -29.71
C ARG A 254 16.96 16.73 -29.66
N LEU A 255 17.02 16.14 -28.45
CA LEU A 255 16.70 14.72 -28.24
C LEU A 255 15.25 14.36 -28.62
N ARG A 256 14.33 15.31 -28.57
CA ARG A 256 12.94 15.16 -29.00
C ARG A 256 12.69 15.54 -30.45
N GLY A 257 13.74 15.93 -31.21
CA GLY A 257 13.61 16.34 -32.62
C GLY A 257 12.83 17.63 -32.83
N VAL A 258 12.75 18.50 -31.83
CA VAL A 258 12.04 19.79 -31.88
C VAL A 258 13.00 20.91 -32.37
N LEU A 259 14.29 20.78 -32.11
CA LEU A 259 15.36 21.63 -32.63
C LEU A 259 16.32 20.80 -33.48
N THR A 260 16.63 21.31 -34.70
CA THR A 260 17.67 20.75 -35.58
C THR A 260 19.06 21.22 -35.20
#